data_1cf11dfc6d9ac968540dca51cc393ded
#
_entry.id   1cf11dfc6d9ac968540dca51cc393ded
#
_cell.length_a   1.000
_cell.length_b   1.000
_cell.length_c   1.000
_cell.angle_alpha   90.00
_cell.angle_beta   90.00
_cell.angle_gamma   90.00
#
_symmetry.space_group_name_H-M   'P 1'
#
loop_
_entity.id
_entity.type
_entity.pdbx_description
1 polymer ?
#
loop_
_entity_poly.entity_id
_entity_poly.type
_entity_poly.pdbx_seq_one_letter_code
_entity_poly.pdbx_strand_id
1 'polypeptide(L)'
;FFFYQKRKKMILYLFLFIAIITLMIFLKKKGSFEKNNKHLKSDRIKSKSDLIGFKPHYSRKLCEEEELYAFRPDRELISLKLGQRKLLFSELEYYTKILQPGEEALIVYAGSASGSHNPPLLELFNHCEFHFYDSNPFSAKLARFTNDFKKAEAFPLDNRYKKGSAENSKNLKLFHQYFTEKDAQNYIPSKRSKKLLFLSDIRTSGLEDGVESDLQLQQQWCDIIKPDHAMLKMRLRWIPGKTLYYSGKLYTQPRVGPKSTELRLWTNCKDKIEYDNDTYNNQCYFFQKYHRNAFHDFSTIIKEKKTDTPEIKQLKLKLKTEIKTLHDKIKGLCHCNDCWSEIKIITKFLLKFRTGHTIIEFFNYLDGPNALDIPPHNLLTSESDINKRIALLEKKTIEYNREYKEGRVL
;
A
#
# COMPACT_ATOMS: atom_id res chain seq x y z
N PHE A 1 52.89 37.40 12.00
CA PHE A 1 52.90 36.18 11.16
C PHE A 1 52.95 34.89 12.01
N PHE A 2 53.76 34.84 13.05
CA PHE A 2 53.95 33.65 13.91
C PHE A 2 52.71 33.29 14.74
N PHE A 3 51.96 34.31 15.24
CA PHE A 3 50.73 34.11 15.99
C PHE A 3 49.57 33.59 15.11
N TYR A 4 49.53 33.96 13.83
CA TYR A 4 48.49 33.53 12.89
C TYR A 4 48.66 32.04 12.53
N GLN A 5 49.87 31.58 12.34
CA GLN A 5 50.21 30.17 12.07
C GLN A 5 49.87 29.27 13.27
N LYS A 6 50.15 29.73 14.51
CA LYS A 6 49.83 29.00 15.74
C LYS A 6 48.32 28.85 15.93
N ARG A 7 47.54 29.88 15.60
CA ARG A 7 46.09 29.87 15.65
C ARG A 7 45.47 28.92 14.64
N LYS A 8 45.95 28.82 13.40
CA LYS A 8 45.50 27.86 12.39
C LYS A 8 45.76 26.42 12.82
N LYS A 9 46.92 26.11 13.37
CA LYS A 9 47.24 24.78 13.89
C LYS A 9 46.30 24.38 15.04
N MET A 10 46.01 25.30 15.95
CA MET A 10 45.12 25.04 17.07
C MET A 10 43.68 24.77 16.60
N ILE A 11 43.20 25.50 15.62
CA ILE A 11 41.85 25.27 15.02
C ILE A 11 41.81 23.91 14.32
N LEU A 12 42.84 23.52 13.59
CA LEU A 12 42.93 22.21 12.93
C LEU A 12 42.90 21.07 13.94
N TYR A 13 43.65 21.19 15.07
CA TYR A 13 43.60 20.17 16.15
C TYR A 13 42.23 20.09 16.81
N LEU A 14 41.53 21.21 16.97
CA LEU A 14 40.16 21.22 17.51
C LEU A 14 39.19 20.48 16.59
N PHE A 15 39.25 20.70 15.28
CA PHE A 15 38.45 19.98 14.31
C PHE A 15 38.76 18.47 14.28
N LEU A 16 40.04 18.11 14.33
CA LEU A 16 40.43 16.70 14.42
C LEU A 16 39.89 16.02 15.69
N PHE A 17 39.99 16.71 16.82
CA PHE A 17 39.50 16.22 18.11
C PHE A 17 37.99 16.04 18.11
N ILE A 18 37.21 16.98 17.55
CA ILE A 18 35.76 16.87 17.37
C ILE A 18 35.42 15.69 16.45
N ALA A 19 36.12 15.53 15.33
CA ALA A 19 35.91 14.40 14.42
C ALA A 19 36.16 13.05 15.07
N ILE A 20 37.22 12.94 15.89
CA ILE A 20 37.54 11.71 16.65
C ILE A 20 36.42 11.40 17.70
N ILE A 21 35.98 12.42 18.43
CA ILE A 21 34.88 12.23 19.40
C ILE A 21 33.59 11.79 18.68
N THR A 22 33.24 12.40 17.57
CA THR A 22 32.06 12.04 16.80
C THR A 22 32.16 10.61 16.28
N LEU A 23 33.34 10.19 15.81
CA LEU A 23 33.61 8.82 15.37
C LEU A 23 33.51 7.83 16.54
N MET A 24 34.05 8.17 17.72
CA MET A 24 33.93 7.33 18.92
C MET A 24 32.50 7.17 19.41
N ILE A 25 31.70 8.24 19.37
CA ILE A 25 30.25 8.20 19.69
C ILE A 25 29.51 7.30 18.69
N PHE A 26 29.84 7.42 17.40
CA PHE A 26 29.24 6.58 16.35
C PHE A 26 29.61 5.11 16.52
N LEU A 27 30.88 4.79 16.81
CA LEU A 27 31.32 3.42 17.05
C LEU A 27 30.73 2.83 18.33
N LYS A 28 30.57 3.64 19.39
CA LYS A 28 29.94 3.23 20.64
C LYS A 28 28.43 2.96 20.46
N LYS A 29 27.72 3.78 19.64
CA LYS A 29 26.35 3.52 19.25
C LYS A 29 26.22 2.24 18.41
N LYS A 30 27.13 2.00 17.48
CA LYS A 30 27.16 0.78 16.66
C LYS A 30 27.39 -0.48 17.49
N GLY A 31 28.34 -0.44 18.43
CA GLY A 31 28.60 -1.56 19.34
C GLY A 31 27.49 -1.84 20.36
N SER A 32 26.75 -0.80 20.80
CA SER A 32 25.56 -0.95 21.64
C SER A 32 24.41 -1.56 20.87
N PHE A 33 24.24 -1.17 19.60
CA PHE A 33 23.23 -1.72 18.70
C PHE A 33 23.47 -3.22 18.40
N GLU A 34 24.74 -3.62 18.18
CA GLU A 34 25.08 -5.02 17.97
C GLU A 34 24.95 -5.88 19.25
N LYS A 35 25.24 -5.33 20.42
CA LYS A 35 25.06 -6.03 21.72
C LYS A 35 23.58 -6.26 22.04
N ASN A 36 22.71 -5.26 21.81
CA ASN A 36 21.27 -5.41 22.03
C ASN A 36 20.66 -6.43 21.07
N ASN A 37 21.12 -6.50 19.81
CA ASN A 37 20.67 -7.49 18.84
C ASN A 37 21.06 -8.94 19.24
N LYS A 38 22.20 -9.16 19.92
CA LYS A 38 22.57 -10.49 20.39
C LYS A 38 21.70 -10.99 21.58
N HIS A 39 21.29 -10.10 22.49
CA HIS A 39 20.42 -10.49 23.61
C HIS A 39 18.98 -10.81 23.19
N LEU A 40 18.41 -10.04 22.25
CA LEU A 40 17.06 -10.30 21.70
C LEU A 40 16.96 -11.59 20.87
N LYS A 41 18.08 -12.07 20.29
CA LYS A 41 18.10 -13.35 19.55
C LYS A 41 17.95 -14.58 20.44
N SER A 42 18.34 -14.52 21.71
CA SER A 42 18.37 -15.72 22.60
C SER A 42 17.00 -16.06 23.19
N ASP A 43 16.12 -15.10 23.42
CA ASP A 43 14.88 -15.32 24.15
C ASP A 43 13.67 -15.71 23.26
N ARG A 44 13.74 -15.43 21.94
CA ARG A 44 12.67 -15.74 20.97
C ARG A 44 12.75 -17.16 20.38
N ILE A 45 13.79 -17.92 20.63
CA ILE A 45 14.05 -19.24 20.03
C ILE A 45 13.15 -20.37 20.59
N LYS A 46 12.39 -20.14 21.65
CA LYS A 46 11.72 -21.21 22.40
C LYS A 46 10.35 -21.66 21.87
N SER A 47 9.78 -21.08 20.80
CA SER A 47 8.44 -21.46 20.30
C SER A 47 8.38 -22.04 18.90
N LYS A 48 9.48 -22.61 18.38
CA LYS A 48 9.63 -22.98 16.97
C LYS A 48 9.36 -24.45 16.61
N SER A 49 8.97 -25.30 17.51
CA SER A 49 8.86 -26.74 17.28
C SER A 49 7.75 -27.18 16.33
N ASP A 50 6.78 -26.29 16.01
CA ASP A 50 5.58 -26.68 15.28
C ASP A 50 5.46 -26.15 13.84
N LEU A 51 6.48 -25.45 13.33
CA LEU A 51 6.42 -24.85 12.02
C LEU A 51 6.97 -25.76 10.92
N ILE A 52 6.08 -26.43 10.23
CA ILE A 52 6.39 -27.40 9.14
C ILE A 52 6.55 -26.66 7.80
N GLY A 53 7.68 -25.92 7.63
CA GLY A 53 8.08 -25.29 6.36
C GLY A 53 7.39 -23.96 6.06
N PHE A 54 8.12 -23.04 5.42
CA PHE A 54 7.62 -21.76 4.97
C PHE A 54 6.53 -21.96 3.90
N LYS A 55 5.38 -21.31 4.11
CA LYS A 55 4.31 -21.24 3.11
C LYS A 55 4.03 -19.79 2.79
N PRO A 56 3.90 -19.41 1.51
CA PRO A 56 3.51 -18.06 1.14
C PRO A 56 2.25 -17.62 1.85
N HIS A 57 2.21 -16.38 2.29
CA HIS A 57 1.06 -15.82 2.98
C HIS A 57 -0.04 -15.45 1.98
N TYR A 58 -1.03 -16.31 1.81
CA TYR A 58 -2.17 -16.12 0.90
C TYR A 58 -3.27 -15.21 1.46
N SER A 59 -2.89 -14.20 2.21
CA SER A 59 -3.79 -13.18 2.76
C SER A 59 -3.38 -11.80 2.26
N ARG A 60 -4.33 -10.87 2.31
CA ARG A 60 -4.06 -9.45 2.04
C ARG A 60 -3.78 -8.68 3.34
N LYS A 61 -4.03 -9.29 4.49
CA LYS A 61 -3.67 -8.73 5.79
C LYS A 61 -2.18 -8.90 6.06
N LEU A 62 -1.64 -8.07 6.93
CA LEU A 62 -0.29 -8.26 7.45
C LEU A 62 -0.19 -9.65 8.12
N CYS A 63 0.94 -10.30 7.97
CA CYS A 63 1.26 -11.55 8.64
C CYS A 63 1.58 -11.31 10.13
N GLU A 64 1.51 -12.35 10.93
CA GLU A 64 1.83 -12.30 12.36
C GLU A 64 3.31 -12.61 12.62
N GLU A 65 3.97 -13.25 11.65
CA GLU A 65 5.39 -13.55 11.74
C GLU A 65 6.23 -12.28 11.64
N GLU A 66 7.31 -12.23 12.37
CA GLU A 66 8.21 -11.08 12.44
C GLU A 66 9.69 -11.47 12.35
N GLU A 67 10.51 -10.57 11.85
CA GLU A 67 11.96 -10.63 11.90
C GLU A 67 12.51 -9.23 12.14
N LEU A 68 13.58 -9.12 12.91
CA LEU A 68 14.23 -7.83 13.17
C LEU A 68 14.61 -7.16 11.86
N TYR A 69 14.19 -5.92 11.70
CA TYR A 69 14.51 -5.13 10.54
C TYR A 69 16.01 -5.06 10.29
N ALA A 70 16.44 -5.39 9.09
CA ALA A 70 17.82 -5.25 8.65
C ALA A 70 17.89 -4.55 7.30
N PHE A 71 18.93 -3.76 7.10
CA PHE A 71 19.17 -3.12 5.81
C PHE A 71 19.39 -4.18 4.72
N ARG A 72 18.70 -4.01 3.58
CA ARG A 72 18.88 -4.86 2.39
C ARG A 72 19.37 -3.99 1.22
N PRO A 73 20.43 -4.41 0.52
CA PRO A 73 20.87 -3.72 -0.67
C PRO A 73 19.82 -3.80 -1.78
N ASP A 74 19.75 -2.77 -2.63
CA ASP A 74 18.71 -2.68 -3.68
C ASP A 74 18.74 -3.84 -4.67
N ARG A 75 19.93 -4.44 -4.91
CA ARG A 75 20.09 -5.64 -5.76
C ARG A 75 19.29 -6.87 -5.31
N GLU A 76 18.90 -6.92 -4.04
CA GLU A 76 18.09 -8.00 -3.47
C GLU A 76 16.59 -7.73 -3.58
N LEU A 77 16.22 -6.54 -4.04
CA LEU A 77 14.83 -6.10 -4.10
C LEU A 77 14.26 -6.39 -5.49
N ILE A 78 13.43 -7.41 -5.58
CA ILE A 78 12.79 -7.83 -6.83
C ILE A 78 11.40 -7.22 -7.06
N SER A 79 10.86 -6.52 -6.07
CA SER A 79 9.55 -5.90 -6.14
C SER A 79 9.60 -4.52 -6.79
N LEU A 80 8.61 -4.20 -7.62
CA LEU A 80 8.48 -2.90 -8.28
C LEU A 80 7.63 -1.94 -7.42
N LYS A 81 8.10 -0.69 -7.30
CA LYS A 81 7.33 0.39 -6.70
C LYS A 81 6.51 1.11 -7.77
N LEU A 82 5.20 1.06 -7.67
CA LEU A 82 4.27 1.73 -8.58
C LEU A 82 3.20 2.46 -7.78
N GLY A 83 3.47 3.73 -7.43
CA GLY A 83 2.69 4.49 -6.44
C GLY A 83 1.20 4.59 -6.77
N GLN A 84 0.84 5.02 -7.97
CA GLN A 84 -0.57 5.17 -8.37
C GLN A 84 -1.27 3.80 -8.50
N ARG A 85 -0.57 2.78 -9.02
CA ARG A 85 -1.10 1.42 -9.08
C ARG A 85 -1.32 0.80 -7.69
N LYS A 86 -0.44 1.09 -6.74
CA LYS A 86 -0.62 0.74 -5.32
C LYS A 86 -1.94 1.28 -4.78
N LEU A 87 -2.24 2.56 -5.04
CA LEU A 87 -3.45 3.22 -4.59
C LEU A 87 -4.67 2.62 -5.27
N LEU A 88 -4.66 2.48 -6.60
CA LEU A 88 -5.75 1.87 -7.37
C LEU A 88 -6.21 0.54 -6.78
N PHE A 89 -5.28 -0.39 -6.58
CA PHE A 89 -5.64 -1.72 -6.09
C PHE A 89 -6.03 -1.73 -4.61
N SER A 90 -5.43 -0.87 -3.78
CA SER A 90 -5.82 -0.73 -2.38
C SER A 90 -7.25 -0.19 -2.24
N GLU A 91 -7.60 0.82 -3.02
CA GLU A 91 -8.92 1.45 -3.03
C GLU A 91 -9.97 0.56 -3.68
N LEU A 92 -9.65 -0.09 -4.80
CA LEU A 92 -10.53 -1.08 -5.44
C LEU A 92 -10.88 -2.23 -4.46
N GLU A 93 -9.88 -2.75 -3.72
CA GLU A 93 -10.13 -3.80 -2.73
C GLU A 93 -10.99 -3.28 -1.58
N TYR A 94 -10.74 -2.06 -1.12
CA TYR A 94 -11.48 -1.42 -0.04
C TYR A 94 -12.95 -1.22 -0.41
N TYR A 95 -13.22 -0.54 -1.53
CA TYR A 95 -14.59 -0.31 -2.00
C TYR A 95 -15.31 -1.62 -2.29
N THR A 96 -14.64 -2.58 -2.93
CA THR A 96 -15.19 -3.92 -3.16
C THR A 96 -15.61 -4.60 -1.86
N LYS A 97 -14.86 -4.43 -0.78
CA LYS A 97 -15.18 -5.06 0.50
C LYS A 97 -16.31 -4.37 1.23
N ILE A 98 -16.32 -3.04 1.23
CA ILE A 98 -17.18 -2.23 2.09
C ILE A 98 -18.53 -1.94 1.45
N LEU A 99 -18.57 -1.65 0.15
CA LEU A 99 -19.81 -1.31 -0.57
C LEU A 99 -20.52 -2.55 -1.10
N GLN A 100 -21.85 -2.55 -1.07
CA GLN A 100 -22.67 -3.52 -1.81
C GLN A 100 -22.89 -3.03 -3.26
N PRO A 101 -23.23 -3.92 -4.21
CA PRO A 101 -23.60 -3.48 -5.56
C PRO A 101 -24.76 -2.46 -5.52
N GLY A 102 -24.53 -1.28 -6.14
CA GLY A 102 -25.49 -0.19 -6.16
C GLY A 102 -25.66 0.59 -4.85
N GLU A 103 -24.88 0.29 -3.80
CA GLU A 103 -24.93 1.04 -2.54
C GLU A 103 -24.33 2.43 -2.70
N GLU A 104 -25.14 3.47 -2.51
CA GLU A 104 -24.68 4.84 -2.49
C GLU A 104 -23.83 5.13 -1.25
N ALA A 105 -22.75 5.87 -1.44
CA ALA A 105 -21.89 6.37 -0.37
C ALA A 105 -21.29 7.73 -0.71
N LEU A 106 -20.95 8.49 0.32
CA LEU A 106 -20.10 9.66 0.22
C LEU A 106 -18.67 9.25 0.60
N ILE A 107 -17.75 9.46 -0.32
CA ILE A 107 -16.32 9.11 -0.16
C ILE A 107 -15.53 10.40 -0.02
N VAL A 108 -14.96 10.64 1.16
CA VAL A 108 -14.11 11.80 1.45
C VAL A 108 -12.66 11.33 1.55
N TYR A 109 -11.78 11.93 0.75
CA TYR A 109 -10.40 11.51 0.64
C TYR A 109 -9.43 12.68 0.89
N ALA A 110 -8.70 12.65 1.98
CA ALA A 110 -7.65 13.59 2.33
C ALA A 110 -6.28 13.07 1.82
N GLY A 111 -5.55 13.90 1.06
CA GLY A 111 -4.28 13.53 0.46
C GLY A 111 -4.44 12.70 -0.83
N SER A 112 -5.31 13.11 -1.72
CA SER A 112 -5.73 12.33 -2.91
C SER A 112 -5.03 12.70 -4.22
N ALA A 113 -4.18 13.74 -4.29
CA ALA A 113 -3.44 14.10 -5.49
C ALA A 113 -2.23 13.14 -5.77
N SER A 114 -1.80 13.02 -7.00
CA SER A 114 -2.42 13.59 -8.21
C SER A 114 -3.74 12.95 -8.60
N GLY A 115 -4.15 11.85 -8.01
CA GLY A 115 -5.41 11.19 -8.28
C GLY A 115 -5.53 10.56 -9.67
N SER A 116 -4.41 10.37 -10.39
CA SER A 116 -4.41 9.83 -11.75
C SER A 116 -4.91 8.38 -11.85
N HIS A 117 -4.94 7.66 -10.73
CA HIS A 117 -5.48 6.30 -10.60
C HIS A 117 -7.01 6.25 -10.38
N ASN A 118 -7.63 7.39 -10.07
CA ASN A 118 -9.04 7.43 -9.67
C ASN A 118 -10.06 7.30 -10.83
N PRO A 119 -9.79 7.74 -12.07
CA PRO A 119 -10.78 7.65 -13.14
C PRO A 119 -11.50 6.29 -13.26
N PRO A 120 -10.82 5.14 -13.32
CA PRO A 120 -11.51 3.85 -13.36
C PRO A 120 -12.33 3.56 -12.10
N LEU A 121 -11.93 4.04 -10.93
CA LEU A 121 -12.70 3.88 -9.69
C LEU A 121 -13.99 4.70 -9.70
N LEU A 122 -13.95 5.93 -10.24
CA LEU A 122 -15.13 6.78 -10.40
C LEU A 122 -16.14 6.16 -11.34
N GLU A 123 -15.69 5.50 -12.41
CA GLU A 123 -16.57 4.79 -13.35
C GLU A 123 -17.16 3.53 -12.72
N LEU A 124 -16.36 2.72 -12.02
CA LEU A 124 -16.81 1.48 -11.39
C LEU A 124 -17.78 1.70 -10.22
N PHE A 125 -17.63 2.82 -9.51
CA PHE A 125 -18.46 3.21 -8.36
C PHE A 125 -19.23 4.50 -8.62
N ASN A 126 -19.76 4.67 -9.83
CA ASN A 126 -20.43 5.89 -10.31
C ASN A 126 -21.70 6.28 -9.52
N HIS A 127 -22.22 5.37 -8.71
CA HIS A 127 -23.31 5.61 -7.78
C HIS A 127 -22.85 6.27 -6.46
N CYS A 128 -21.53 6.41 -6.23
CA CYS A 128 -20.97 7.09 -5.09
C CYS A 128 -20.65 8.56 -5.40
N GLU A 129 -20.64 9.39 -4.37
CA GLU A 129 -20.18 10.78 -4.42
C GLU A 129 -18.75 10.86 -3.86
N PHE A 130 -17.85 11.57 -4.55
CA PHE A 130 -16.44 11.65 -4.20
C PHE A 130 -16.04 13.10 -3.92
N HIS A 131 -15.46 13.34 -2.75
CA HIS A 131 -14.88 14.62 -2.33
C HIS A 131 -13.40 14.43 -2.07
N PHE A 132 -12.56 14.97 -2.93
CA PHE A 132 -11.11 14.81 -2.88
C PHE A 132 -10.42 16.10 -2.47
N TYR A 133 -9.53 16.00 -1.50
CA TYR A 133 -8.78 17.11 -0.93
C TYR A 133 -7.28 16.86 -1.07
N ASP A 134 -6.56 17.84 -1.63
CA ASP A 134 -5.11 17.88 -1.64
C ASP A 134 -4.60 19.28 -1.90
N SER A 135 -3.48 19.67 -1.29
CA SER A 135 -2.79 20.92 -1.58
C SER A 135 -1.99 20.89 -2.88
N ASN A 136 -1.67 19.69 -3.38
CA ASN A 136 -1.04 19.50 -4.67
C ASN A 136 -2.07 19.49 -5.80
N PRO A 137 -1.67 19.83 -7.03
CA PRO A 137 -2.58 19.84 -8.17
C PRO A 137 -3.07 18.42 -8.52
N PHE A 138 -4.33 18.32 -8.85
CA PHE A 138 -4.93 17.11 -9.40
C PHE A 138 -4.52 16.90 -10.85
N SER A 139 -4.45 15.64 -11.29
CA SER A 139 -4.17 15.32 -12.68
C SER A 139 -5.27 15.85 -13.60
N ALA A 140 -4.90 16.30 -14.80
CA ALA A 140 -5.85 16.74 -15.80
C ALA A 140 -6.89 15.66 -16.16
N LYS A 141 -6.55 14.39 -16.00
CA LYS A 141 -7.43 13.25 -16.23
C LYS A 141 -8.54 13.17 -15.20
N LEU A 142 -8.20 13.35 -13.92
CA LEU A 142 -9.17 13.37 -12.85
C LEU A 142 -10.06 14.61 -12.95
N ALA A 143 -9.47 15.76 -13.23
CA ALA A 143 -10.18 17.01 -13.36
C ALA A 143 -11.27 17.00 -14.47
N ARG A 144 -11.16 16.14 -15.47
CA ARG A 144 -12.19 15.96 -16.51
C ARG A 144 -13.50 15.38 -16.00
N PHE A 145 -13.49 14.74 -14.84
CA PHE A 145 -14.68 14.22 -14.20
C PHE A 145 -15.43 15.28 -13.37
N THR A 146 -14.96 16.53 -13.34
CA THR A 146 -15.61 17.65 -12.65
C THR A 146 -16.20 18.65 -13.62
N ASN A 147 -17.23 19.41 -13.18
CA ASN A 147 -17.79 20.53 -13.92
C ASN A 147 -16.88 21.78 -13.89
N ASP A 148 -15.91 21.85 -12.95
CA ASP A 148 -14.98 22.99 -12.76
C ASP A 148 -13.70 22.84 -13.60
N PHE A 149 -13.84 22.53 -14.87
CA PHE A 149 -12.74 22.30 -15.80
C PHE A 149 -11.73 23.45 -15.90
N LYS A 150 -12.17 24.70 -15.68
CA LYS A 150 -11.33 25.90 -15.80
C LYS A 150 -10.21 26.01 -14.76
N LYS A 151 -10.31 25.33 -13.62
CA LYS A 151 -9.26 25.32 -12.58
C LYS A 151 -8.15 24.28 -12.82
N ALA A 152 -8.33 23.42 -13.81
CA ALA A 152 -7.37 22.34 -14.14
C ALA A 152 -6.41 22.71 -15.28
N GLU A 153 -6.38 23.96 -15.75
CA GLU A 153 -5.60 24.41 -16.93
C GLU A 153 -4.06 24.38 -16.75
N ALA A 154 -3.56 23.98 -15.59
CA ALA A 154 -2.12 23.95 -15.33
C ALA A 154 -1.37 22.79 -16.00
N PHE A 155 -2.04 21.83 -16.63
CA PHE A 155 -1.39 20.69 -17.29
C PHE A 155 -1.86 20.52 -18.74
N PRO A 156 -0.92 20.34 -19.71
CA PRO A 156 -1.28 20.14 -21.11
C PRO A 156 -2.15 18.87 -21.27
N LEU A 157 -3.29 19.05 -21.87
CA LEU A 157 -4.24 17.98 -22.17
C LEU A 157 -3.63 17.03 -23.20
N ASP A 158 -3.51 15.75 -22.83
CA ASP A 158 -3.19 14.70 -23.79
C ASP A 158 -4.39 14.49 -24.72
N ASN A 159 -4.20 14.79 -26.02
CA ASN A 159 -5.23 14.74 -27.05
C ASN A 159 -5.88 13.35 -27.28
N ARG A 160 -5.38 12.31 -26.60
CA ARG A 160 -5.90 10.94 -26.65
C ARG A 160 -7.23 10.73 -25.93
N TYR A 161 -7.71 11.74 -25.19
CA TYR A 161 -8.95 11.63 -24.42
C TYR A 161 -10.11 12.33 -25.13
N LYS A 162 -11.05 11.55 -25.62
CA LYS A 162 -12.38 12.04 -25.92
C LYS A 162 -13.08 12.36 -24.60
N LYS A 163 -13.80 13.51 -24.57
CA LYS A 163 -14.65 13.94 -23.46
C LYS A 163 -15.36 12.75 -22.85
N GLY A 164 -15.06 12.43 -21.58
CA GLY A 164 -15.83 11.49 -20.80
C GLY A 164 -17.30 11.89 -20.81
N SER A 165 -18.21 10.92 -20.78
CA SER A 165 -19.62 11.20 -20.77
C SER A 165 -19.93 12.17 -19.63
N ALA A 166 -20.66 13.24 -19.91
CA ALA A 166 -21.00 14.31 -18.98
C ALA A 166 -21.81 13.83 -17.75
N GLU A 167 -22.26 12.58 -17.74
CA GLU A 167 -23.04 11.98 -16.66
C GLU A 167 -22.23 11.70 -15.38
N ASN A 168 -20.91 11.48 -15.47
CA ASN A 168 -20.08 11.15 -14.30
C ASN A 168 -19.57 12.38 -13.55
N SER A 169 -19.67 13.57 -14.11
CA SER A 169 -19.15 14.81 -13.53
C SER A 169 -19.91 15.31 -12.30
N LYS A 170 -21.12 14.84 -12.09
CA LYS A 170 -21.99 15.29 -10.97
C LYS A 170 -21.55 14.75 -9.62
N ASN A 171 -20.77 13.69 -9.57
CA ASN A 171 -20.46 12.96 -8.37
C ASN A 171 -19.03 13.19 -7.85
N LEU A 172 -18.23 14.07 -8.47
CA LEU A 172 -16.87 14.37 -8.04
C LEU A 172 -16.71 15.84 -7.72
N LYS A 173 -16.19 16.13 -6.52
CA LYS A 173 -15.73 17.46 -6.09
C LYS A 173 -14.25 17.41 -5.77
N LEU A 174 -13.50 18.34 -6.35
CA LEU A 174 -12.06 18.50 -6.11
C LEU A 174 -11.83 19.79 -5.31
N PHE A 175 -11.13 19.64 -4.18
CA PHE A 175 -10.75 20.75 -3.29
C PHE A 175 -9.22 20.85 -3.30
N HIS A 176 -8.70 21.85 -4.01
CA HIS A 176 -7.26 22.12 -4.08
C HIS A 176 -6.81 22.87 -2.82
N GLN A 177 -6.83 22.18 -1.70
CA GLN A 177 -6.46 22.70 -0.36
C GLN A 177 -6.13 21.54 0.58
N TYR A 178 -5.45 21.84 1.69
CA TYR A 178 -5.34 20.90 2.79
C TYR A 178 -6.72 20.56 3.36
N PHE A 179 -6.92 19.30 3.73
CA PHE A 179 -8.07 18.91 4.53
C PHE A 179 -7.85 19.37 5.98
N THR A 180 -8.82 20.05 6.55
CA THR A 180 -8.74 20.66 7.88
C THR A 180 -9.88 20.21 8.79
N GLU A 181 -9.81 20.51 10.08
CA GLU A 181 -10.92 20.28 11.01
C GLU A 181 -12.20 21.01 10.58
N LYS A 182 -12.07 22.21 10.01
CA LYS A 182 -13.21 22.97 9.45
C LYS A 182 -13.87 22.20 8.31
N ASP A 183 -13.08 21.56 7.46
CA ASP A 183 -13.61 20.70 6.39
C ASP A 183 -14.28 19.46 6.98
N ALA A 184 -13.68 18.84 8.00
CA ALA A 184 -14.24 17.67 8.70
C ALA A 184 -15.62 17.98 9.30
N GLN A 185 -15.86 19.18 9.83
CA GLN A 185 -17.14 19.63 10.34
C GLN A 185 -18.29 19.65 9.32
N ASN A 186 -17.97 19.64 8.01
CA ASN A 186 -18.97 19.53 6.95
C ASN A 186 -19.50 18.10 6.80
N TYR A 187 -18.85 17.11 7.39
CA TYR A 187 -19.13 15.68 7.22
C TYR A 187 -19.60 14.99 8.51
N ILE A 188 -19.94 15.74 9.54
CA ILE A 188 -20.48 15.17 10.79
C ILE A 188 -21.80 14.40 10.53
N PRO A 189 -22.15 13.40 11.35
CA PRO A 189 -23.32 12.55 11.10
C PRO A 189 -24.63 13.32 10.90
N SER A 190 -24.84 14.43 11.62
CA SER A 190 -26.04 15.28 11.51
C SER A 190 -26.18 16.03 10.18
N LYS A 191 -25.12 16.12 9.38
CA LYS A 191 -25.08 16.85 8.08
C LYS A 191 -25.12 15.89 6.87
N ARG A 192 -25.27 14.61 7.08
CA ARG A 192 -25.24 13.63 5.97
C ARG A 192 -26.38 12.61 6.09
N SER A 193 -26.90 12.20 4.95
CA SER A 193 -27.89 11.13 4.84
C SER A 193 -27.32 9.82 4.28
N LYS A 194 -26.16 9.90 3.63
CA LYS A 194 -25.48 8.75 3.00
C LYS A 194 -24.42 8.17 3.94
N LYS A 195 -24.14 6.87 3.75
CA LYS A 195 -22.97 6.21 4.32
C LYS A 195 -21.72 6.97 3.95
N LEU A 196 -20.82 7.24 4.91
CA LEU A 196 -19.59 7.95 4.67
C LEU A 196 -18.38 7.01 4.82
N LEU A 197 -17.57 6.99 3.77
CA LEU A 197 -16.26 6.36 3.78
C LEU A 197 -15.19 7.46 3.82
N PHE A 198 -14.28 7.37 4.78
CA PHE A 198 -13.17 8.31 4.89
C PHE A 198 -11.86 7.63 4.49
N LEU A 199 -11.13 8.25 3.55
CA LEU A 199 -9.82 7.79 3.11
C LEU A 199 -8.76 8.85 3.43
N SER A 200 -7.57 8.39 3.82
CA SER A 200 -6.45 9.29 4.00
C SER A 200 -5.14 8.67 3.52
N ASP A 201 -4.43 9.41 2.64
CA ASP A 201 -3.06 9.13 2.19
C ASP A 201 -2.14 10.34 2.41
N ILE A 202 -2.39 11.12 3.47
CA ILE A 202 -1.59 12.30 3.77
C ILE A 202 -0.14 11.98 4.08
N ARG A 203 0.73 12.94 3.82
CA ARG A 203 2.13 12.97 4.25
C ARG A 203 2.57 14.41 4.42
N THR A 204 2.70 14.84 5.67
CA THR A 204 3.13 16.21 6.00
C THR A 204 4.63 16.40 5.83
N SER A 205 5.41 15.36 6.15
CA SER A 205 6.86 15.37 5.93
C SER A 205 7.41 13.98 5.64
N GLY A 206 8.66 13.91 5.16
CA GLY A 206 9.41 12.66 4.99
C GLY A 206 10.09 12.17 6.28
N LEU A 207 10.04 12.95 7.35
CA LEU A 207 10.71 12.69 8.62
C LEU A 207 9.84 11.85 9.56
N GLU A 208 10.47 11.24 10.57
CA GLU A 208 9.79 10.39 11.55
C GLU A 208 8.74 11.16 12.39
N ASP A 209 9.00 12.44 12.71
CA ASP A 209 8.04 13.28 13.43
C ASP A 209 6.77 13.58 12.61
N GLY A 210 6.91 13.66 11.29
CA GLY A 210 5.76 13.78 10.39
C GLY A 210 4.84 12.55 10.40
N VAL A 211 5.38 11.37 10.68
CA VAL A 211 4.58 10.13 10.80
C VAL A 211 3.58 10.25 11.94
N GLU A 212 4.04 10.71 13.10
CA GLU A 212 3.18 10.89 14.28
C GLU A 212 2.13 11.98 14.04
N SER A 213 2.55 13.11 13.48
CA SER A 213 1.63 14.20 13.11
C SER A 213 0.54 13.75 12.13
N ASP A 214 0.92 12.95 11.12
CA ASP A 214 -0.04 12.39 10.15
C ASP A 214 -1.08 11.48 10.84
N LEU A 215 -0.65 10.63 11.79
CA LEU A 215 -1.56 9.77 12.55
C LEU A 215 -2.50 10.58 13.44
N GLN A 216 -1.98 11.62 14.11
CA GLN A 216 -2.78 12.50 14.96
C GLN A 216 -3.84 13.28 14.15
N LEU A 217 -3.48 13.85 13.00
CA LEU A 217 -4.41 14.52 12.09
C LEU A 217 -5.53 13.59 11.64
N GLN A 218 -5.18 12.37 11.22
CA GLN A 218 -6.18 11.38 10.83
C GLN A 218 -7.13 11.03 11.99
N GLN A 219 -6.60 10.93 13.23
CA GLN A 219 -7.45 10.70 14.40
C GLN A 219 -8.41 11.86 14.65
N GLN A 220 -7.91 13.10 14.66
CA GLN A 220 -8.73 14.29 14.85
C GLN A 220 -9.89 14.35 13.84
N TRP A 221 -9.58 14.11 12.57
CA TRP A 221 -10.62 14.12 11.53
C TRP A 221 -11.64 13.00 11.71
N CYS A 222 -11.18 11.79 11.99
CA CYS A 222 -12.09 10.65 12.23
C CYS A 222 -12.96 10.85 13.47
N ASP A 223 -12.41 11.43 14.54
CA ASP A 223 -13.17 11.72 15.77
C ASP A 223 -14.28 12.80 15.52
N ILE A 224 -14.05 13.73 14.57
CA ILE A 224 -15.04 14.73 14.14
C ILE A 224 -16.05 14.09 13.18
N ILE A 225 -15.58 13.46 12.10
CA ILE A 225 -16.41 12.93 11.01
C ILE A 225 -17.24 11.75 11.48
N LYS A 226 -16.71 10.90 12.36
CA LYS A 226 -17.27 9.60 12.76
C LYS A 226 -17.71 8.79 11.53
N PRO A 227 -16.79 8.41 10.64
CA PRO A 227 -17.13 7.73 9.39
C PRO A 227 -17.72 6.35 9.69
N ASP A 228 -18.58 5.84 8.79
CA ASP A 228 -19.08 4.48 8.89
C ASP A 228 -17.95 3.46 8.71
N HIS A 229 -16.95 3.80 7.89
CA HIS A 229 -15.73 3.04 7.74
C HIS A 229 -14.60 3.93 7.19
N ALA A 230 -13.36 3.65 7.57
CA ALA A 230 -12.20 4.38 7.06
C ALA A 230 -11.10 3.46 6.54
N MET A 231 -10.36 3.95 5.54
CA MET A 231 -9.08 3.41 5.09
C MET A 231 -8.00 4.47 5.30
N LEU A 232 -7.18 4.26 6.31
CA LEU A 232 -6.17 5.22 6.75
C LEU A 232 -4.78 4.73 6.36
N LYS A 233 -3.92 5.66 5.93
CA LYS A 233 -2.51 5.38 5.80
C LYS A 233 -1.93 5.09 7.17
N MET A 234 -1.29 3.95 7.31
CA MET A 234 -0.65 3.56 8.55
C MET A 234 0.82 3.26 8.31
N ARG A 235 1.64 3.96 9.04
CA ARG A 235 3.05 3.69 9.23
C ARG A 235 3.38 4.07 10.66
N LEU A 236 4.14 3.25 11.36
CA LEU A 236 4.65 3.60 12.68
C LEU A 236 6.09 4.08 12.60
N ARG A 237 6.52 4.79 13.63
CA ARG A 237 7.90 5.29 13.72
C ARG A 237 8.89 4.12 13.82
N TRP A 238 10.09 4.34 13.33
CA TRP A 238 11.19 3.37 13.40
C TRP A 238 11.91 3.34 14.76
N ILE A 239 11.38 4.03 15.76
CA ILE A 239 11.92 4.04 17.11
C ILE A 239 11.09 3.11 18.01
N PRO A 240 11.73 2.42 18.97
CA PRO A 240 11.02 1.61 19.97
C PRO A 240 9.96 2.43 20.69
N GLY A 241 8.88 1.77 21.07
CA GLY A 241 7.78 2.38 21.81
C GLY A 241 6.43 1.91 21.35
N LYS A 242 5.40 2.57 21.88
CA LYS A 242 4.00 2.25 21.58
C LYS A 242 3.31 3.45 20.96
N THR A 243 2.41 3.17 20.02
CA THR A 243 1.57 4.17 19.35
C THR A 243 0.12 3.84 19.60
N LEU A 244 -0.62 4.73 20.27
CA LEU A 244 -2.07 4.60 20.45
C LEU A 244 -2.78 5.06 19.17
N TYR A 245 -3.46 4.13 18.49
CA TYR A 245 -4.17 4.42 17.25
C TYR A 245 -5.42 3.55 17.11
N TYR A 246 -6.26 3.81 16.09
CA TYR A 246 -7.48 3.05 15.87
C TYR A 246 -7.21 1.55 15.70
N SER A 247 -8.03 0.73 16.34
CA SER A 247 -8.05 -0.71 16.08
C SER A 247 -8.63 -0.99 14.69
N GLY A 248 -8.18 -2.06 14.05
CA GLY A 248 -8.67 -2.44 12.74
C GLY A 248 -7.87 -3.55 12.09
N LYS A 249 -8.02 -3.64 10.78
CA LYS A 249 -7.30 -4.64 9.98
C LYS A 249 -6.22 -3.98 9.15
N LEU A 250 -4.99 -4.43 9.31
CA LEU A 250 -3.84 -3.96 8.56
C LEU A 250 -3.74 -4.72 7.23
N TYR A 251 -3.81 -3.98 6.12
CA TYR A 251 -3.71 -4.54 4.78
C TYR A 251 -2.38 -4.13 4.12
N THR A 252 -1.71 -5.12 3.55
CA THR A 252 -0.53 -4.90 2.70
C THR A 252 -0.98 -4.27 1.37
N GLN A 253 -0.06 -3.59 0.70
CA GLN A 253 -0.35 -2.91 -0.56
C GLN A 253 0.46 -3.55 -1.69
N PRO A 254 -0.17 -3.97 -2.81
CA PRO A 254 0.60 -4.38 -3.98
C PRO A 254 1.36 -3.18 -4.54
N ARG A 255 2.55 -3.40 -5.09
CA ARG A 255 3.40 -2.36 -5.70
C ARG A 255 3.87 -1.24 -4.74
N VAL A 256 3.77 -1.43 -3.43
CA VAL A 256 4.40 -0.52 -2.47
C VAL A 256 5.93 -0.56 -2.59
N GLY A 257 6.64 0.45 -2.10
CA GLY A 257 8.10 0.44 -2.06
C GLY A 257 8.64 -0.82 -1.36
N PRO A 258 9.68 -1.49 -1.88
CA PRO A 258 10.13 -2.79 -1.35
C PRO A 258 10.75 -2.74 0.06
N LYS A 259 11.03 -1.54 0.58
CA LYS A 259 11.50 -1.30 1.96
C LYS A 259 10.42 -0.63 2.84
N SER A 260 9.23 -0.44 2.30
CA SER A 260 8.18 0.33 2.98
C SER A 260 7.49 -0.49 4.06
N THR A 261 7.26 0.13 5.21
CA THR A 261 6.37 -0.36 6.27
C THR A 261 4.99 0.32 6.23
N GLU A 262 4.68 0.99 5.12
CA GLU A 262 3.38 1.60 4.92
C GLU A 262 2.31 0.54 4.62
N LEU A 263 1.26 0.53 5.41
CA LEU A 263 0.08 -0.31 5.28
C LEU A 263 -1.18 0.55 5.12
N ARG A 264 -2.32 -0.11 4.90
CA ARG A 264 -3.65 0.49 5.02
C ARG A 264 -4.37 -0.09 6.21
N LEU A 265 -4.72 0.77 7.17
CA LEU A 265 -5.60 0.40 8.27
C LEU A 265 -7.04 0.56 7.82
N TRP A 266 -7.81 -0.53 7.90
CA TRP A 266 -9.26 -0.51 7.70
C TRP A 266 -9.95 -0.58 9.04
N THR A 267 -10.71 0.45 9.38
CA THR A 267 -11.27 0.65 10.72
C THR A 267 -12.66 1.27 10.65
N ASN A 268 -13.45 1.08 11.70
CA ASN A 268 -14.68 1.83 11.95
C ASN A 268 -14.46 3.08 12.82
N CYS A 269 -13.21 3.38 13.17
CA CYS A 269 -12.80 4.51 13.99
C CYS A 269 -13.48 4.61 15.37
N LYS A 270 -13.87 3.48 15.98
CA LYS A 270 -14.50 3.46 17.31
C LYS A 270 -13.50 3.21 18.43
N ASP A 271 -12.73 2.16 18.30
CA ASP A 271 -11.83 1.69 19.35
C ASP A 271 -10.39 2.02 19.00
N LYS A 272 -9.58 2.30 20.03
CA LYS A 272 -8.14 2.54 19.90
C LYS A 272 -7.38 1.46 20.67
N ILE A 273 -6.23 1.04 20.14
CA ILE A 273 -5.31 0.09 20.77
C ILE A 273 -3.89 0.62 20.73
N GLU A 274 -3.05 0.12 21.60
CA GLU A 274 -1.61 0.37 21.53
C GLU A 274 -0.95 -0.60 20.56
N TYR A 275 -0.26 -0.05 19.56
CA TYR A 275 0.60 -0.79 18.66
C TYR A 275 2.03 -0.71 19.14
N ASP A 276 2.71 -1.83 19.28
CA ASP A 276 4.15 -1.88 19.48
C ASP A 276 4.87 -1.58 18.17
N ASN A 277 5.70 -0.52 18.16
CA ASN A 277 6.35 -0.03 16.95
C ASN A 277 7.34 -1.05 16.37
N ASP A 278 8.07 -1.75 17.23
CA ASP A 278 9.07 -2.73 16.78
C ASP A 278 8.38 -3.95 16.18
N THR A 279 7.38 -4.50 16.86
CA THR A 279 6.57 -5.62 16.35
C THR A 279 5.96 -5.28 14.97
N TYR A 280 5.33 -4.11 14.84
CA TYR A 280 4.75 -3.66 13.58
C TYR A 280 5.80 -3.59 12.45
N ASN A 281 6.93 -2.94 12.70
CA ASN A 281 7.98 -2.78 11.69
C ASN A 281 8.64 -4.12 11.34
N ASN A 282 8.83 -5.01 12.31
CA ASN A 282 9.39 -6.35 12.12
C ASN A 282 8.46 -7.24 11.28
N GLN A 283 7.15 -7.19 11.53
CA GLN A 283 6.15 -7.90 10.72
C GLN A 283 6.12 -7.38 9.28
N CYS A 284 6.16 -6.05 9.09
CA CYS A 284 6.26 -5.47 7.76
C CYS A 284 7.53 -5.90 7.04
N TYR A 285 8.66 -5.92 7.76
CA TYR A 285 9.94 -6.37 7.20
C TYR A 285 9.89 -7.83 6.79
N PHE A 286 9.36 -8.71 7.65
CA PHE A 286 9.19 -10.13 7.36
C PHE A 286 8.33 -10.34 6.11
N PHE A 287 7.17 -9.66 6.02
CA PHE A 287 6.33 -9.71 4.84
C PHE A 287 7.07 -9.29 3.58
N GLN A 288 7.77 -8.16 3.61
CA GLN A 288 8.51 -7.62 2.45
C GLN A 288 9.64 -8.54 2.01
N LYS A 289 10.34 -9.18 2.95
CA LYS A 289 11.48 -10.03 2.67
C LYS A 289 11.06 -11.39 2.12
N TYR A 290 10.11 -12.04 2.76
CA TYR A 290 9.74 -13.42 2.47
C TYR A 290 8.46 -13.53 1.64
N HIS A 291 7.34 -13.12 2.18
CA HIS A 291 6.05 -13.37 1.54
C HIS A 291 5.88 -12.63 0.21
N ARG A 292 6.34 -11.41 0.12
CA ARG A 292 6.18 -10.61 -1.10
C ARG A 292 7.00 -11.14 -2.27
N ASN A 293 8.15 -11.75 -1.97
CA ASN A 293 9.09 -12.28 -2.95
C ASN A 293 9.03 -13.81 -3.12
N ALA A 294 8.03 -14.47 -2.53
CA ALA A 294 7.79 -15.90 -2.73
C ALA A 294 6.96 -16.15 -3.99
N PHE A 295 7.00 -17.38 -4.45
CA PHE A 295 6.11 -17.86 -5.51
C PHE A 295 4.69 -18.06 -4.96
N HIS A 296 3.71 -17.38 -5.55
CA HIS A 296 2.30 -17.47 -5.21
C HIS A 296 1.51 -18.20 -6.30
N ASP A 297 0.93 -19.33 -5.94
CA ASP A 297 0.07 -20.09 -6.85
C ASP A 297 -1.27 -19.38 -7.03
N PHE A 298 -1.60 -19.00 -8.26
CA PHE A 298 -2.86 -18.32 -8.61
C PHE A 298 -4.08 -19.24 -8.45
N SER A 299 -3.92 -20.57 -8.45
CA SER A 299 -5.02 -21.50 -8.19
C SER A 299 -5.67 -21.29 -6.82
N THR A 300 -4.92 -20.70 -5.87
CA THR A 300 -5.39 -20.39 -4.51
C THR A 300 -6.35 -19.22 -4.43
N ILE A 301 -6.49 -18.42 -5.51
CA ILE A 301 -7.28 -17.18 -5.51
C ILE A 301 -8.77 -17.47 -5.32
N ILE A 302 -9.29 -18.49 -6.00
CA ILE A 302 -10.71 -18.84 -5.95
C ILE A 302 -10.92 -20.11 -5.14
N LYS A 303 -11.61 -19.97 -4.02
CA LYS A 303 -12.04 -21.09 -3.18
C LYS A 303 -13.56 -21.28 -3.32
N GLU A 304 -13.99 -22.51 -3.50
CA GLU A 304 -15.40 -22.88 -3.45
C GLU A 304 -15.89 -22.90 -2.02
N LYS A 305 -17.14 -22.50 -1.83
CA LYS A 305 -17.82 -22.56 -0.55
C LYS A 305 -19.08 -23.44 -0.71
N LYS A 306 -19.44 -24.16 0.34
CA LYS A 306 -20.67 -24.95 0.36
C LYS A 306 -21.93 -24.08 0.14
N THR A 307 -21.86 -22.81 0.54
CA THR A 307 -22.93 -21.81 0.43
C THR A 307 -22.99 -21.11 -0.93
N ASP A 308 -22.12 -21.45 -1.89
CA ASP A 308 -22.15 -20.83 -3.22
C ASP A 308 -23.41 -21.30 -3.98
N THR A 309 -24.14 -20.34 -4.55
CA THR A 309 -25.26 -20.65 -5.46
C THR A 309 -24.76 -21.26 -6.78
N PRO A 310 -25.62 -21.93 -7.56
CA PRO A 310 -25.23 -22.47 -8.86
C PRO A 310 -24.55 -21.43 -9.77
N GLU A 311 -25.10 -20.21 -9.84
CA GLU A 311 -24.58 -19.10 -10.66
C GLU A 311 -23.19 -18.69 -10.19
N ILE A 312 -22.96 -18.60 -8.87
CA ILE A 312 -21.66 -18.28 -8.29
C ILE A 312 -20.67 -19.41 -8.56
N LYS A 313 -21.08 -20.67 -8.50
CA LYS A 313 -20.21 -21.81 -8.84
C LYS A 313 -19.79 -21.76 -10.31
N GLN A 314 -20.74 -21.48 -11.20
CA GLN A 314 -20.46 -21.35 -12.65
C GLN A 314 -19.49 -20.19 -12.92
N LEU A 315 -19.73 -19.02 -12.32
CA LEU A 315 -18.83 -17.86 -12.44
C LEU A 315 -17.44 -18.17 -11.91
N LYS A 316 -17.34 -18.82 -10.74
CA LYS A 316 -16.06 -19.26 -10.18
C LYS A 316 -15.33 -20.23 -11.09
N LEU A 317 -16.04 -21.16 -11.73
CA LEU A 317 -15.46 -22.11 -12.66
C LEU A 317 -14.89 -21.40 -13.89
N LYS A 318 -15.67 -20.45 -14.49
CA LYS A 318 -15.20 -19.59 -15.59
C LYS A 318 -13.91 -18.87 -15.22
N LEU A 319 -13.90 -18.15 -14.09
CA LEU A 319 -12.74 -17.40 -13.64
C LEU A 319 -11.53 -18.30 -13.28
N LYS A 320 -11.76 -19.51 -12.73
CA LYS A 320 -10.68 -20.48 -12.49
C LYS A 320 -10.04 -20.95 -13.79
N THR A 321 -10.84 -21.19 -14.82
CA THR A 321 -10.34 -21.59 -16.14
C THR A 321 -9.51 -20.46 -16.74
N GLU A 322 -9.97 -19.24 -16.64
CA GLU A 322 -9.25 -18.08 -17.11
C GLU A 322 -7.92 -17.86 -16.38
N ILE A 323 -7.89 -18.02 -15.05
CA ILE A 323 -6.67 -17.89 -14.24
C ILE A 323 -5.55 -18.80 -14.72
N LYS A 324 -5.86 -20.00 -15.22
CA LYS A 324 -4.86 -20.93 -15.74
C LYS A 324 -4.13 -20.43 -17.00
N THR A 325 -4.74 -19.53 -17.75
CA THR A 325 -4.21 -19.00 -19.02
C THR A 325 -3.75 -17.55 -18.92
N LEU A 326 -3.75 -16.94 -17.71
CA LEU A 326 -3.42 -15.53 -17.56
C LEU A 326 -1.98 -15.19 -17.97
N HIS A 327 -1.02 -16.09 -17.72
CA HIS A 327 0.38 -15.89 -18.11
C HIS A 327 0.58 -15.74 -19.60
N ASP A 328 -0.21 -16.46 -20.40
CA ASP A 328 -0.14 -16.42 -21.86
C ASP A 328 -0.74 -15.13 -22.43
N LYS A 329 -1.59 -14.46 -21.64
CA LYS A 329 -2.43 -13.36 -22.10
C LYS A 329 -2.06 -11.99 -21.50
N ILE A 330 -1.51 -11.98 -20.30
CA ILE A 330 -1.08 -10.75 -19.61
C ILE A 330 0.43 -10.71 -19.57
N LYS A 331 1.00 -9.89 -20.46
CA LYS A 331 2.44 -9.69 -20.53
C LYS A 331 2.97 -9.11 -19.21
N GLY A 332 4.07 -9.67 -18.72
CA GLY A 332 4.71 -9.21 -17.48
C GLY A 332 4.11 -9.78 -16.19
N LEU A 333 3.07 -10.59 -16.28
CA LEU A 333 2.50 -11.28 -15.11
C LEU A 333 3.50 -12.33 -14.60
N CYS A 334 3.82 -12.25 -13.29
CA CYS A 334 4.66 -13.25 -12.62
C CYS A 334 3.96 -13.75 -11.33
N HIS A 335 4.50 -14.79 -10.71
CA HIS A 335 3.92 -15.39 -9.50
C HIS A 335 4.31 -14.68 -8.20
N CYS A 336 4.74 -13.40 -8.21
CA CYS A 336 5.00 -12.67 -6.98
C CYS A 336 3.70 -12.29 -6.26
N ASN A 337 3.82 -11.91 -4.98
CA ASN A 337 2.66 -11.48 -4.19
C ASN A 337 1.91 -10.30 -4.81
N ASP A 338 2.60 -9.35 -5.45
CA ASP A 338 1.97 -8.19 -6.06
C ASP A 338 1.03 -8.61 -7.19
N CYS A 339 1.49 -9.47 -8.10
CA CYS A 339 0.68 -10.00 -9.21
C CYS A 339 -0.50 -10.84 -8.71
N TRP A 340 -0.23 -11.75 -7.77
CA TRP A 340 -1.26 -12.56 -7.14
C TRP A 340 -2.33 -11.68 -6.46
N SER A 341 -1.90 -10.61 -5.78
CA SER A 341 -2.79 -9.68 -5.10
C SER A 341 -3.69 -8.94 -6.07
N GLU A 342 -3.14 -8.41 -7.16
CA GLU A 342 -3.89 -7.71 -8.20
C GLU A 342 -4.97 -8.62 -8.80
N ILE A 343 -4.60 -9.83 -9.23
CA ILE A 343 -5.56 -10.80 -9.77
C ILE A 343 -6.61 -11.19 -8.73
N LYS A 344 -6.23 -11.36 -7.47
CA LYS A 344 -7.17 -11.67 -6.39
C LYS A 344 -8.18 -10.53 -6.15
N ILE A 345 -7.73 -9.29 -6.19
CA ILE A 345 -8.58 -8.10 -6.00
C ILE A 345 -9.58 -8.00 -7.13
N ILE A 346 -9.11 -8.11 -8.39
CA ILE A 346 -9.97 -8.13 -9.57
C ILE A 346 -11.00 -9.27 -9.47
N THR A 347 -10.54 -10.47 -9.18
CA THR A 347 -11.43 -11.64 -9.06
C THR A 347 -12.53 -11.43 -8.02
N LYS A 348 -12.19 -10.85 -6.86
CA LYS A 348 -13.16 -10.51 -5.82
C LYS A 348 -14.19 -9.48 -6.29
N PHE A 349 -13.73 -8.45 -7.03
CA PHE A 349 -14.61 -7.45 -7.61
C PHE A 349 -15.60 -8.09 -8.58
N LEU A 350 -15.11 -8.86 -9.56
CA LEU A 350 -15.94 -9.54 -10.56
C LEU A 350 -16.97 -10.50 -9.93
N LEU A 351 -16.57 -11.24 -8.89
CA LEU A 351 -17.47 -12.13 -8.16
C LEU A 351 -18.55 -11.40 -7.38
N LYS A 352 -18.24 -10.22 -6.82
CA LYS A 352 -19.19 -9.45 -6.02
C LYS A 352 -20.15 -8.64 -6.88
N PHE A 353 -19.64 -7.92 -7.86
CA PHE A 353 -20.43 -6.99 -8.68
C PHE A 353 -21.02 -7.63 -9.93
N ARG A 354 -20.61 -8.87 -10.27
CA ARG A 354 -21.16 -9.69 -11.37
C ARG A 354 -21.22 -8.93 -12.70
N THR A 355 -20.16 -8.20 -13.02
CA THR A 355 -20.10 -7.31 -14.20
C THR A 355 -20.15 -8.04 -15.54
N GLY A 356 -20.06 -9.37 -15.56
CA GLY A 356 -19.97 -10.16 -16.80
C GLY A 356 -18.57 -10.19 -17.44
N HIS A 357 -17.67 -9.27 -17.04
CA HIS A 357 -16.31 -9.19 -17.57
C HIS A 357 -15.44 -10.36 -17.13
N THR A 358 -14.42 -10.64 -17.93
CA THR A 358 -13.31 -11.52 -17.62
C THR A 358 -12.24 -10.79 -16.82
N ILE A 359 -11.32 -11.53 -16.20
CA ILE A 359 -10.15 -10.94 -15.49
C ILE A 359 -9.28 -10.16 -16.50
N ILE A 360 -9.12 -10.70 -17.71
CA ILE A 360 -8.29 -10.08 -18.77
C ILE A 360 -8.89 -8.77 -19.24
N GLU A 361 -10.19 -8.75 -19.56
CA GLU A 361 -10.89 -7.53 -19.96
C GLU A 361 -10.79 -6.46 -18.88
N PHE A 362 -10.99 -6.84 -17.61
CA PHE A 362 -10.89 -5.91 -16.50
C PHE A 362 -9.45 -5.44 -16.25
N PHE A 363 -8.47 -6.32 -16.43
CA PHE A 363 -7.06 -5.97 -16.32
C PHE A 363 -6.66 -4.98 -17.41
N ASN A 364 -7.07 -5.26 -18.67
CA ASN A 364 -6.84 -4.36 -19.80
C ASN A 364 -7.53 -3.01 -19.61
N TYR A 365 -8.73 -2.99 -19.03
CA TYR A 365 -9.43 -1.77 -18.66
C TYR A 365 -8.63 -0.92 -17.66
N LEU A 366 -8.08 -1.54 -16.61
CA LEU A 366 -7.28 -0.84 -15.61
C LEU A 366 -5.92 -0.37 -16.16
N ASP A 367 -5.29 -1.14 -17.05
CA ASP A 367 -4.00 -0.83 -17.68
C ASP A 367 -4.15 -0.04 -18.99
N GLY A 368 -5.37 0.20 -19.44
CA GLY A 368 -5.69 0.86 -20.70
C GLY A 368 -5.60 2.39 -20.64
N PRO A 369 -6.08 3.07 -21.69
CA PRO A 369 -5.98 4.53 -21.82
C PRO A 369 -6.64 5.33 -20.70
N ASN A 370 -7.62 4.77 -20.00
CA ASN A 370 -8.28 5.41 -18.86
C ASN A 370 -7.45 5.37 -17.57
N ALA A 371 -6.46 4.47 -17.49
CA ALA A 371 -5.57 4.29 -16.36
C ALA A 371 -4.15 4.86 -16.59
N LEU A 372 -4.03 5.89 -17.35
CA LEU A 372 -2.87 6.36 -18.13
C LEU A 372 -1.58 6.63 -17.39
N ASP A 373 -1.61 7.05 -16.13
CA ASP A 373 -0.37 7.27 -15.38
C ASP A 373 -0.01 6.05 -14.53
N ILE A 374 -0.75 4.95 -14.73
CA ILE A 374 -0.42 3.67 -14.14
C ILE A 374 0.46 2.94 -15.15
N PRO A 375 1.72 2.69 -14.82
CA PRO A 375 2.59 1.93 -15.71
C PRO A 375 1.92 0.59 -16.04
N PRO A 376 1.93 0.19 -17.33
CA PRO A 376 1.38 -1.10 -17.71
C PRO A 376 2.07 -2.20 -16.93
N HIS A 377 1.35 -3.27 -16.64
CA HIS A 377 1.88 -4.43 -15.93
C HIS A 377 3.08 -5.06 -16.65
N ASN A 378 3.18 -4.85 -17.95
CA ASN A 378 4.21 -5.34 -18.85
C ASN A 378 5.56 -4.59 -18.79
N LEU A 379 5.90 -3.91 -17.70
CA LEU A 379 7.25 -3.32 -17.51
C LEU A 379 8.39 -4.36 -17.58
N LEU A 380 8.06 -5.63 -17.40
CA LEU A 380 8.98 -6.72 -17.71
C LEU A 380 8.90 -6.97 -19.21
N THR A 381 9.94 -6.59 -19.93
CA THR A 381 9.90 -6.32 -21.37
C THR A 381 9.99 -7.57 -22.25
N SER A 382 10.42 -8.73 -21.73
CA SER A 382 10.52 -9.96 -22.52
C SER A 382 9.96 -11.15 -21.79
N GLU A 383 9.50 -12.16 -22.54
CA GLU A 383 9.08 -13.46 -22.01
C GLU A 383 10.23 -14.17 -21.27
N SER A 384 11.46 -14.06 -21.79
CA SER A 384 12.67 -14.57 -21.17
C SER A 384 12.90 -13.98 -19.78
N ASP A 385 12.63 -12.67 -19.59
CA ASP A 385 12.81 -12.01 -18.29
C ASP A 385 11.74 -12.44 -17.28
N ILE A 386 10.53 -12.73 -17.74
CA ILE A 386 9.44 -13.25 -16.91
C ILE A 386 9.78 -14.66 -16.43
N ASN A 387 10.22 -15.53 -17.32
CA ASN A 387 10.59 -16.91 -16.97
C ASN A 387 11.76 -16.93 -16.00
N LYS A 388 12.79 -16.10 -16.21
CA LYS A 388 13.89 -15.90 -15.25
C LYS A 388 13.38 -15.42 -13.90
N ARG A 389 12.40 -14.50 -13.88
CA ARG A 389 11.81 -13.99 -12.64
C ARG A 389 11.01 -15.06 -11.91
N ILE A 390 10.21 -15.86 -12.62
CA ILE A 390 9.45 -16.98 -12.04
C ILE A 390 10.43 -17.97 -11.41
N ALA A 391 11.45 -18.41 -12.15
CA ALA A 391 12.48 -19.32 -11.63
C ALA A 391 13.20 -18.74 -10.40
N LEU A 392 13.46 -17.41 -10.37
CA LEU A 392 14.03 -16.76 -9.19
C LEU A 392 13.09 -16.79 -7.99
N LEU A 393 11.79 -16.57 -8.19
CA LEU A 393 10.78 -16.64 -7.13
C LEU A 393 10.66 -18.07 -6.56
N GLU A 394 10.66 -19.07 -7.43
CA GLU A 394 10.66 -20.49 -7.04
C GLU A 394 11.91 -20.83 -6.24
N LYS A 395 13.10 -20.46 -6.74
CA LYS A 395 14.36 -20.65 -6.03
C LYS A 395 14.35 -20.00 -4.65
N LYS A 396 13.91 -18.75 -4.55
CA LYS A 396 13.81 -18.05 -3.26
C LYS A 396 12.83 -18.73 -2.32
N THR A 397 11.71 -19.20 -2.82
CA THR A 397 10.73 -19.95 -2.00
C THR A 397 11.33 -21.24 -1.44
N ILE A 398 12.14 -21.95 -2.22
CA ILE A 398 12.86 -23.15 -1.77
C ILE A 398 13.91 -22.78 -0.72
N GLU A 399 14.67 -21.71 -0.94
CA GLU A 399 15.65 -21.19 0.02
C GLU A 399 14.98 -20.82 1.35
N TYR A 400 13.86 -20.09 1.30
CA TYR A 400 13.10 -19.71 2.50
C TYR A 400 12.51 -20.90 3.23
N ASN A 401 12.02 -21.93 2.51
CA ASN A 401 11.56 -23.17 3.11
C ASN A 401 12.68 -23.90 3.86
N ARG A 402 13.90 -23.89 3.31
CA ARG A 402 15.07 -24.50 3.97
C ARG A 402 15.47 -23.71 5.21
N GLU A 403 15.63 -22.38 5.09
CA GLU A 403 15.97 -21.50 6.21
C GLU A 403 14.95 -21.57 7.36
N TYR A 404 13.69 -21.70 7.01
CA TYR A 404 12.59 -21.85 7.94
C TYR A 404 12.64 -23.20 8.70
N LYS A 405 12.90 -24.31 8.00
CA LYS A 405 13.08 -25.63 8.60
C LYS A 405 14.32 -25.70 9.50
N GLU A 406 15.39 -25.03 9.12
CA GLU A 406 16.63 -24.97 9.87
C GLU A 406 16.58 -23.94 11.02
N GLY A 407 15.47 -23.29 11.24
CA GLY A 407 15.29 -22.31 12.31
C GLY A 407 16.10 -21.01 12.13
N ARG A 408 16.58 -20.74 10.91
CA ARG A 408 17.33 -19.53 10.56
C ARG A 408 16.43 -18.34 10.26
N VAL A 409 15.16 -18.60 10.00
CA VAL A 409 14.09 -17.61 9.81
C VAL A 409 13.10 -17.79 10.92
N LEU A 410 12.80 -16.69 11.64
CA LEU A 410 11.89 -16.63 12.78
C LEU A 410 10.46 -16.35 12.34
#